data_76558b5f2924eff34c5ef8f253e45ec9
#
_entry.id   76558b5f2924eff34c5ef8f253e45ec9
#
_cell.length_a   1.000
_cell.length_b   1.000
_cell.length_c   1.000
_cell.angle_alpha   90.00
_cell.angle_beta   90.00
_cell.angle_gamma   90.00
#
_symmetry.space_group_name_H-M   'P 1'
#
loop_
_entity.id
_entity.type
_entity.pdbx_description
1 polymer ?
#
loop_
_entity_poly.entity_id
_entity_poly.type
_entity_poly.pdbx_seq_one_letter_code
_entity_poly.pdbx_strand_id
1 'polypeptide(L)'
;MPPLEVSVLRDDGSLAQKSSAELRELGRLPHPMLRRHGEAGFSQISWDDALELATAKIAASSPERLGFYLTSRGMPNEGYYGAQKAVRALGSANIDNAARVCHTPSTVVLKSTIGVAASTCSYSDWIASDVIVFIGSNVANNQPVATQYLHHSIQRGAKVVSVNTYIEPGMERYWIPSIPESAVFGTRLTDRFYQINTGGDAAFLSGVLKHILHNGLEDSAFIAAHTSGLEELRASLEATTWETLEAQSGSTQLEMQNLGQLLGEAKSAVLVWSMGVTQHATGEDNVRAIVNIASARGFVGREGCGLMSIRGHSGVQGGAEMGADSSALPSGKAVNEQNAALLEAQYGFPIPSSAD
;
A
#
# COMPACT_ATOMS: atom_id res chain seq x y z
N MET A 1 -6.16 6.86 -25.54
CA MET A 1 -6.69 5.62 -26.12
C MET A 1 -7.99 5.94 -26.80
N PRO A 2 -8.21 5.59 -28.07
CA PRO A 2 -9.47 5.82 -28.77
C PRO A 2 -10.61 4.97 -28.19
N PRO A 3 -11.87 5.30 -28.49
CA PRO A 3 -12.98 4.39 -28.21
C PRO A 3 -12.85 3.10 -29.03
N LEU A 4 -13.17 1.98 -28.41
CA LEU A 4 -13.21 0.67 -29.08
C LEU A 4 -14.34 0.64 -30.10
N GLU A 5 -14.06 0.13 -31.31
CA GLU A 5 -15.09 -0.24 -32.26
C GLU A 5 -15.83 -1.50 -31.77
N VAL A 6 -17.06 -1.31 -31.27
CA VAL A 6 -17.79 -2.38 -30.54
C VAL A 6 -18.17 -3.58 -31.42
N SER A 7 -18.15 -3.43 -32.74
CA SER A 7 -18.42 -4.52 -33.69
C SER A 7 -17.43 -5.69 -33.53
N VAL A 8 -16.19 -5.41 -33.08
CA VAL A 8 -15.16 -6.45 -32.84
C VAL A 8 -15.51 -7.38 -31.68
N LEU A 9 -16.44 -6.97 -30.81
CA LEU A 9 -16.89 -7.77 -29.66
C LEU A 9 -18.04 -8.74 -29.99
N ARG A 10 -18.59 -8.71 -31.21
CA ARG A 10 -19.70 -9.58 -31.60
C ARG A 10 -19.33 -11.06 -31.70
N ASP A 11 -18.03 -11.33 -31.87
CA ASP A 11 -17.44 -12.68 -31.84
C ASP A 11 -16.14 -12.64 -31.06
N ASP A 12 -16.15 -13.21 -29.85
CA ASP A 12 -14.98 -13.21 -28.97
C ASP A 12 -13.90 -14.22 -29.37
N GLY A 13 -14.23 -15.18 -30.24
CA GLY A 13 -13.29 -16.16 -30.77
C GLY A 13 -12.11 -15.49 -31.49
N SER A 14 -12.37 -14.41 -32.20
CA SER A 14 -11.32 -13.62 -32.88
C SER A 14 -10.40 -12.90 -31.90
N LEU A 15 -10.88 -12.55 -30.70
CA LEU A 15 -10.12 -11.86 -29.67
C LEU A 15 -9.20 -12.80 -28.89
N ALA A 16 -9.58 -14.06 -28.77
CA ALA A 16 -8.80 -15.09 -28.06
C ALA A 16 -7.44 -15.38 -28.74
N GLN A 17 -7.30 -15.03 -30.00
CA GLN A 17 -6.06 -15.20 -30.78
C GLN A 17 -5.11 -14.01 -30.69
N LYS A 18 -5.53 -12.89 -30.08
CA LYS A 18 -4.74 -11.66 -29.99
C LYS A 18 -3.85 -11.66 -28.76
N SER A 19 -2.68 -11.10 -28.91
CA SER A 19 -1.78 -10.80 -27.81
C SER A 19 -2.36 -9.67 -26.91
N SER A 20 -1.86 -9.56 -25.68
CA SER A 20 -2.26 -8.47 -24.77
C SER A 20 -1.95 -7.06 -25.33
N ALA A 21 -0.89 -6.93 -26.15
CA ALA A 21 -0.57 -5.68 -26.82
C ALA A 21 -1.65 -5.30 -27.85
N GLU A 22 -1.99 -6.24 -28.74
CA GLU A 22 -3.04 -6.04 -29.76
C GLU A 22 -4.40 -5.74 -29.13
N LEU A 23 -4.76 -6.42 -28.01
CA LEU A 23 -6.00 -6.15 -27.31
C LEU A 23 -6.04 -4.71 -26.73
N ARG A 24 -4.91 -4.21 -26.23
CA ARG A 24 -4.82 -2.83 -25.74
C ARG A 24 -4.99 -1.77 -26.84
N GLU A 25 -4.53 -2.06 -28.03
CA GLU A 25 -4.64 -1.16 -29.18
C GLU A 25 -6.06 -1.03 -29.70
N LEU A 26 -6.95 -1.97 -29.40
CA LEU A 26 -8.37 -1.88 -29.78
C LEU A 26 -9.08 -0.67 -29.19
N GLY A 27 -8.61 -0.14 -28.06
CA GLY A 27 -9.19 1.04 -27.44
C GLY A 27 -9.95 0.77 -26.14
N ARG A 28 -10.77 1.74 -25.73
CA ARG A 28 -11.58 1.65 -24.49
C ARG A 28 -13.04 1.41 -24.82
N LEU A 29 -13.69 0.55 -24.03
CA LEU A 29 -15.11 0.25 -24.14
C LEU A 29 -15.94 1.55 -23.92
N PRO A 30 -16.71 2.03 -24.93
CA PRO A 30 -17.43 3.31 -24.85
C PRO A 30 -18.88 3.17 -24.41
N HIS A 31 -19.46 1.96 -24.46
CA HIS A 31 -20.87 1.68 -24.22
C HIS A 31 -21.07 0.47 -23.33
N PRO A 32 -22.21 0.33 -22.63
CA PRO A 32 -22.60 -0.90 -21.99
C PRO A 32 -22.74 -2.04 -22.99
N MET A 33 -22.20 -3.18 -22.65
CA MET A 33 -22.26 -4.37 -23.51
C MET A 33 -22.88 -5.54 -22.73
N LEU A 34 -23.72 -6.29 -23.37
CA LEU A 34 -24.37 -7.47 -22.81
C LEU A 34 -23.98 -8.71 -23.62
N ARG A 35 -23.63 -9.80 -22.93
CA ARG A 35 -23.53 -11.14 -23.50
C ARG A 35 -24.41 -12.10 -22.69
N ARG A 36 -25.33 -12.77 -23.35
CA ARG A 36 -26.13 -13.81 -22.72
C ARG A 36 -25.42 -15.14 -22.82
N HIS A 37 -25.79 -16.07 -21.95
CA HIS A 37 -25.25 -17.42 -22.00
C HIS A 37 -25.53 -18.06 -23.37
N GLY A 38 -24.50 -18.61 -24.01
CA GLY A 38 -24.55 -19.22 -25.33
C GLY A 38 -24.39 -18.29 -26.53
N GLU A 39 -24.32 -16.98 -26.32
CA GLU A 39 -24.01 -16.02 -27.41
C GLU A 39 -22.50 -16.02 -27.73
N ALA A 40 -22.17 -15.88 -29.00
CA ALA A 40 -20.78 -15.89 -29.47
C ALA A 40 -19.98 -14.64 -29.05
N GLY A 41 -20.66 -13.54 -28.71
CA GLY A 41 -20.01 -12.27 -28.35
C GLY A 41 -20.96 -11.33 -27.65
N PHE A 42 -20.58 -10.06 -27.62
CA PHE A 42 -21.29 -9.01 -26.90
C PHE A 42 -22.14 -8.16 -27.86
N SER A 43 -23.30 -7.74 -27.39
CA SER A 43 -24.19 -6.77 -28.05
C SER A 43 -24.22 -5.48 -27.25
N GLN A 44 -24.17 -4.33 -27.92
CA GLN A 44 -24.36 -3.03 -27.28
C GLN A 44 -25.80 -2.90 -26.79
N ILE A 45 -25.99 -2.37 -25.59
CA ILE A 45 -27.28 -2.04 -25.00
C ILE A 45 -27.28 -0.57 -24.54
N SER A 46 -28.44 -0.03 -24.22
CA SER A 46 -28.55 1.29 -23.60
C SER A 46 -28.10 1.25 -22.13
N TRP A 47 -27.78 2.41 -21.55
CA TRP A 47 -27.55 2.54 -20.12
C TRP A 47 -28.79 2.19 -19.30
N ASP A 48 -29.97 2.53 -19.78
CA ASP A 48 -31.24 2.22 -19.10
C ASP A 48 -31.46 0.70 -19.04
N ASP A 49 -31.27 0.00 -20.16
CA ASP A 49 -31.34 -1.47 -20.18
C ASP A 49 -30.30 -2.12 -19.25
N ALA A 50 -29.08 -1.58 -19.23
CA ALA A 50 -28.01 -2.11 -18.38
C ALA A 50 -28.35 -1.95 -16.89
N LEU A 51 -28.87 -0.77 -16.50
CA LEU A 51 -29.28 -0.47 -15.12
C LEU A 51 -30.50 -1.31 -14.71
N GLU A 52 -31.50 -1.45 -15.60
CA GLU A 52 -32.66 -2.31 -15.34
C GLU A 52 -32.27 -3.77 -15.12
N LEU A 53 -31.43 -4.33 -15.98
CA LEU A 53 -30.94 -5.69 -15.86
C LEU A 53 -30.14 -5.90 -14.58
N ALA A 54 -29.24 -4.98 -14.23
CA ALA A 54 -28.45 -5.03 -13.02
C ALA A 54 -29.34 -4.96 -11.77
N THR A 55 -30.30 -4.03 -11.74
CA THR A 55 -31.24 -3.84 -10.64
C THR A 55 -32.11 -5.07 -10.43
N ALA A 56 -32.64 -5.64 -11.51
CA ALA A 56 -33.46 -6.85 -11.46
C ALA A 56 -32.67 -8.04 -10.88
N LYS A 57 -31.38 -8.17 -11.25
CA LYS A 57 -30.51 -9.24 -10.71
C LYS A 57 -30.21 -9.04 -9.22
N ILE A 58 -29.91 -7.83 -8.81
CA ILE A 58 -29.67 -7.48 -7.40
C ILE A 58 -30.93 -7.75 -6.58
N ALA A 59 -32.09 -7.29 -7.03
CA ALA A 59 -33.36 -7.48 -6.33
C ALA A 59 -33.80 -8.95 -6.20
N ALA A 60 -33.40 -9.79 -7.16
CA ALA A 60 -33.69 -11.23 -7.13
C ALA A 60 -32.68 -12.06 -6.30
N SER A 61 -31.64 -11.44 -5.77
CA SER A 61 -30.59 -12.10 -4.99
C SER A 61 -30.81 -11.85 -3.50
N SER A 62 -30.54 -12.84 -2.65
CA SER A 62 -30.49 -12.60 -1.21
C SER A 62 -29.26 -11.81 -0.83
N PRO A 63 -29.31 -10.96 0.21
CA PRO A 63 -28.21 -10.07 0.61
C PRO A 63 -26.87 -10.78 0.82
N GLU A 64 -26.88 -12.00 1.36
CA GLU A 64 -25.68 -12.81 1.65
C GLU A 64 -24.96 -13.25 0.37
N ARG A 65 -25.67 -13.30 -0.76
CA ARG A 65 -25.12 -13.65 -2.07
C ARG A 65 -24.65 -12.45 -2.88
N LEU A 66 -24.83 -11.25 -2.37
CA LEU A 66 -24.38 -10.03 -3.00
C LEU A 66 -23.00 -9.64 -2.44
N GLY A 67 -22.02 -9.54 -3.31
CA GLY A 67 -20.68 -9.04 -2.98
C GLY A 67 -20.37 -7.77 -3.77
N PHE A 68 -19.84 -6.75 -3.09
CA PHE A 68 -19.50 -5.45 -3.67
C PHE A 68 -18.01 -5.17 -3.47
N TYR A 69 -17.28 -5.14 -4.57
CA TYR A 69 -15.86 -4.78 -4.55
C TYR A 69 -15.67 -3.44 -5.24
N LEU A 70 -15.24 -2.44 -4.46
CA LEU A 70 -15.10 -1.07 -4.93
C LEU A 70 -13.67 -0.79 -5.40
N THR A 71 -13.55 -0.02 -6.47
CA THR A 71 -12.24 0.50 -6.90
C THR A 71 -11.66 1.42 -5.83
N SER A 72 -10.33 1.40 -5.69
CA SER A 72 -9.62 2.31 -4.78
C SER A 72 -8.99 3.51 -5.49
N ARG A 73 -9.28 3.67 -6.78
CA ARG A 73 -8.70 4.71 -7.62
C ARG A 73 -9.81 5.47 -8.36
N GLY A 74 -9.79 6.78 -8.24
CA GLY A 74 -10.71 7.65 -8.98
C GLY A 74 -12.11 7.80 -8.35
N MET A 75 -12.36 7.26 -7.15
CA MET A 75 -13.60 7.48 -6.40
C MET A 75 -13.31 8.41 -5.21
N PRO A 76 -14.07 9.51 -5.02
CA PRO A 76 -13.96 10.37 -3.85
C PRO A 76 -14.60 9.75 -2.62
N ASN A 77 -14.31 10.30 -1.44
CA ASN A 77 -14.84 9.79 -0.17
C ASN A 77 -16.37 9.77 -0.11
N GLU A 78 -17.02 10.77 -0.70
CA GLU A 78 -18.48 10.83 -0.82
C GLU A 78 -19.04 9.66 -1.62
N GLY A 79 -18.32 9.26 -2.69
CA GLY A 79 -18.68 8.09 -3.50
C GLY A 79 -18.61 6.80 -2.70
N TYR A 80 -17.53 6.59 -1.91
CA TYR A 80 -17.40 5.43 -1.02
C TYR A 80 -18.49 5.43 0.05
N TYR A 81 -18.76 6.59 0.67
CA TYR A 81 -19.80 6.71 1.68
C TYR A 81 -21.18 6.40 1.10
N GLY A 82 -21.52 6.92 -0.08
CA GLY A 82 -22.77 6.62 -0.77
C GLY A 82 -22.90 5.15 -1.15
N ALA A 83 -21.83 4.56 -1.70
CA ALA A 83 -21.82 3.15 -2.08
C ALA A 83 -22.01 2.22 -0.88
N GLN A 84 -21.25 2.40 0.21
CA GLN A 84 -21.42 1.58 1.41
C GLN A 84 -22.81 1.72 2.01
N LYS A 85 -23.37 2.94 2.02
CA LYS A 85 -24.73 3.17 2.51
C LYS A 85 -25.77 2.41 1.69
N ALA A 86 -25.63 2.42 0.36
CA ALA A 86 -26.51 1.67 -0.54
C ALA A 86 -26.39 0.16 -0.34
N VAL A 87 -25.16 -0.37 -0.21
CA VAL A 87 -24.92 -1.80 0.02
C VAL A 87 -25.56 -2.26 1.34
N ARG A 88 -25.39 -1.49 2.41
CA ARG A 88 -26.00 -1.81 3.72
C ARG A 88 -27.52 -1.67 3.69
N ALA A 89 -28.08 -0.73 2.91
CA ALA A 89 -29.52 -0.62 2.70
C ALA A 89 -30.12 -1.85 1.97
N LEU A 90 -29.30 -2.52 1.16
CA LEU A 90 -29.67 -3.81 0.55
C LEU A 90 -29.57 -4.99 1.53
N GLY A 91 -29.15 -4.76 2.78
CA GLY A 91 -28.96 -5.76 3.81
C GLY A 91 -27.66 -6.56 3.70
N SER A 92 -26.74 -6.18 2.82
CA SER A 92 -25.44 -6.87 2.66
C SER A 92 -24.34 -6.22 3.51
N ALA A 93 -23.50 -7.06 4.14
CA ALA A 93 -22.26 -6.68 4.77
C ALA A 93 -21.04 -6.96 3.87
N ASN A 94 -21.22 -7.64 2.74
CA ASN A 94 -20.17 -8.12 1.84
C ASN A 94 -19.68 -6.99 0.94
N ILE A 95 -19.00 -6.02 1.52
CA ILE A 95 -18.38 -4.88 0.82
C ILE A 95 -16.90 -4.81 1.15
N ASP A 96 -16.08 -4.64 0.13
CA ASP A 96 -14.63 -4.46 0.32
C ASP A 96 -14.03 -3.61 -0.80
N ASN A 97 -12.75 -3.27 -0.62
CA ASN A 97 -11.97 -2.52 -1.61
C ASN A 97 -10.52 -3.02 -1.67
N ALA A 98 -9.73 -2.47 -2.58
CA ALA A 98 -8.35 -2.90 -2.79
C ALA A 98 -7.41 -2.65 -1.60
N ALA A 99 -7.80 -1.89 -0.56
CA ALA A 99 -7.00 -1.68 0.65
C ALA A 99 -6.63 -3.00 1.32
N ARG A 100 -7.54 -3.99 1.27
CA ARG A 100 -7.35 -5.30 1.87
C ARG A 100 -6.10 -6.00 1.35
N VAL A 101 -5.95 -6.09 0.03
CA VAL A 101 -4.79 -6.76 -0.58
C VAL A 101 -3.58 -5.83 -0.73
N CYS A 102 -3.76 -4.53 -0.52
CA CYS A 102 -2.72 -3.53 -0.70
C CYS A 102 -1.87 -3.37 0.56
N HIS A 103 -2.48 -2.94 1.66
CA HIS A 103 -1.78 -2.52 2.86
C HIS A 103 -2.40 -3.02 4.18
N THR A 104 -3.22 -4.07 4.17
CA THR A 104 -3.71 -4.68 5.42
C THR A 104 -2.58 -5.02 6.40
N PRO A 105 -1.44 -5.61 5.98
CA PRO A 105 -0.32 -5.83 6.88
C PRO A 105 0.20 -4.55 7.55
N SER A 106 0.28 -3.43 6.80
CA SER A 106 0.65 -2.13 7.39
C SER A 106 -0.37 -1.66 8.42
N THR A 107 -1.65 -1.77 8.10
CA THR A 107 -2.75 -1.36 8.99
C THR A 107 -2.74 -2.14 10.29
N VAL A 108 -2.63 -3.47 10.21
CA VAL A 108 -2.62 -4.37 11.37
C VAL A 108 -1.41 -4.10 12.26
N VAL A 109 -0.22 -4.05 11.68
CA VAL A 109 1.02 -3.87 12.45
C VAL A 109 1.11 -2.48 13.04
N LEU A 110 0.88 -1.42 12.27
CA LEU A 110 0.94 -0.05 12.81
C LEU A 110 -0.08 0.16 13.92
N LYS A 111 -1.30 -0.34 13.78
CA LYS A 111 -2.33 -0.24 14.81
C LYS A 111 -1.96 -1.00 16.09
N SER A 112 -1.37 -2.20 15.96
CA SER A 112 -0.99 -3.03 17.10
C SER A 112 0.32 -2.59 17.78
N THR A 113 1.19 -1.83 17.10
CA THR A 113 2.50 -1.41 17.62
C THR A 113 2.54 0.05 18.07
N ILE A 114 2.08 0.97 17.21
CA ILE A 114 2.12 2.42 17.48
C ILE A 114 0.74 3.05 17.65
N GLY A 115 -0.34 2.26 17.61
CA GLY A 115 -1.72 2.70 17.90
C GLY A 115 -2.44 3.39 16.74
N VAL A 116 -1.79 3.66 15.61
CA VAL A 116 -2.39 4.33 14.44
C VAL A 116 -2.11 3.56 13.15
N ALA A 117 -3.10 3.44 12.29
CA ALA A 117 -3.00 2.72 11.01
C ALA A 117 -2.69 3.66 9.84
N ALA A 118 -1.86 4.66 10.07
CA ALA A 118 -1.54 5.72 9.10
C ALA A 118 -0.04 6.05 9.12
N SER A 119 0.43 6.78 8.09
CA SER A 119 1.77 7.36 8.09
C SER A 119 1.94 8.32 9.27
N THR A 120 3.09 8.27 9.92
CA THR A 120 3.41 9.11 11.10
C THR A 120 4.12 10.41 10.74
N CYS A 121 4.35 10.65 9.46
CA CYS A 121 5.05 11.81 8.92
C CYS A 121 4.43 12.26 7.59
N SER A 122 4.87 13.41 7.11
CA SER A 122 4.47 14.01 5.84
C SER A 122 5.62 14.04 4.83
N TYR A 123 5.36 14.48 3.60
CA TYR A 123 6.42 14.69 2.61
C TYR A 123 7.40 15.80 3.00
N SER A 124 7.00 16.77 3.85
CA SER A 124 7.91 17.79 4.37
C SER A 124 8.99 17.18 5.25
N ASP A 125 8.70 16.10 5.96
CA ASP A 125 9.69 15.40 6.78
C ASP A 125 10.80 14.76 5.93
N TRP A 126 10.52 14.39 4.67
CA TRP A 126 11.58 13.95 3.77
C TRP A 126 12.64 15.02 3.56
N ILE A 127 12.22 16.29 3.45
CA ILE A 127 13.15 17.41 3.24
C ILE A 127 14.02 17.63 4.47
N ALA A 128 13.50 17.36 5.66
CA ALA A 128 14.22 17.53 6.93
C ALA A 128 15.04 16.31 7.35
N SER A 129 14.90 15.17 6.67
CA SER A 129 15.59 13.92 7.01
C SER A 129 17.04 13.87 6.57
N ASP A 130 17.89 13.21 7.37
CA ASP A 130 19.26 12.85 6.98
C ASP A 130 19.25 11.62 6.03
N VAL A 131 18.32 10.66 6.28
CA VAL A 131 18.22 9.41 5.52
C VAL A 131 16.78 9.13 5.16
N ILE A 132 16.54 8.74 3.90
CA ILE A 132 15.25 8.21 3.45
C ILE A 132 15.48 6.81 2.91
N VAL A 133 14.75 5.82 3.46
CA VAL A 133 14.86 4.42 3.04
C VAL A 133 13.57 4.01 2.34
N PHE A 134 13.66 3.65 1.06
CA PHE A 134 12.57 3.05 0.30
C PHE A 134 12.67 1.54 0.32
N ILE A 135 11.62 0.85 0.78
CA ILE A 135 11.59 -0.60 0.94
C ILE A 135 10.43 -1.15 0.10
N GLY A 136 10.73 -2.00 -0.88
CA GLY A 136 9.73 -2.57 -1.78
C GLY A 136 8.87 -1.49 -2.46
N SER A 137 9.49 -0.36 -2.87
CA SER A 137 8.79 0.81 -3.37
C SER A 137 9.45 1.41 -4.61
N ASN A 138 8.64 1.80 -5.59
CA ASN A 138 9.05 2.56 -6.78
C ASN A 138 8.26 3.87 -6.82
N VAL A 139 8.63 4.81 -5.94
CA VAL A 139 7.93 6.10 -5.80
C VAL A 139 8.00 6.94 -7.07
N ALA A 140 9.09 6.83 -7.83
CA ALA A 140 9.26 7.58 -9.06
C ALA A 140 8.14 7.31 -10.08
N ASN A 141 7.77 6.05 -10.27
CA ASN A 141 6.74 5.66 -11.23
C ASN A 141 5.33 5.65 -10.63
N ASN A 142 5.19 5.41 -9.34
CA ASN A 142 3.88 5.22 -8.71
C ASN A 142 3.33 6.50 -8.05
N GLN A 143 4.20 7.32 -7.45
CA GLN A 143 3.87 8.61 -6.86
C GLN A 143 4.79 9.72 -7.41
N PRO A 144 4.75 10.02 -8.73
CA PRO A 144 5.73 10.91 -9.36
C PRO A 144 5.76 12.32 -8.78
N VAL A 145 4.66 12.81 -8.23
CA VAL A 145 4.61 14.13 -7.56
C VAL A 145 5.51 14.17 -6.33
N ALA A 146 5.69 13.04 -5.61
CA ALA A 146 6.54 12.97 -4.44
C ALA A 146 8.03 13.15 -4.78
N THR A 147 8.43 12.92 -6.02
CA THR A 147 9.84 13.03 -6.46
C THR A 147 10.41 14.44 -6.32
N GLN A 148 9.57 15.49 -6.35
CA GLN A 148 10.04 16.85 -6.09
C GLN A 148 10.50 17.04 -4.63
N TYR A 149 9.77 16.45 -3.66
CA TYR A 149 10.20 16.48 -2.25
C TYR A 149 11.50 15.72 -2.07
N LEU A 150 11.64 14.58 -2.75
CA LEU A 150 12.87 13.79 -2.75
C LEU A 150 14.04 14.58 -3.37
N HIS A 151 13.81 15.30 -4.45
CA HIS A 151 14.82 16.20 -5.05
C HIS A 151 15.29 17.26 -4.05
N HIS A 152 14.37 17.93 -3.35
CA HIS A 152 14.74 18.93 -2.33
C HIS A 152 15.50 18.31 -1.16
N SER A 153 15.14 17.08 -0.74
CA SER A 153 15.89 16.34 0.29
C SER A 153 17.33 16.07 -0.14
N ILE A 154 17.52 15.59 -1.36
CA ILE A 154 18.85 15.31 -1.95
C ILE A 154 19.69 16.60 -2.04
N GLN A 155 19.09 17.72 -2.44
CA GLN A 155 19.77 19.01 -2.51
C GLN A 155 20.23 19.51 -1.13
N ARG A 156 19.58 19.09 -0.05
CA ARG A 156 19.98 19.37 1.34
C ARG A 156 20.99 18.36 1.89
N GLY A 157 21.38 17.36 1.12
CA GLY A 157 22.37 16.36 1.50
C GLY A 157 21.82 15.07 2.10
N ALA A 158 20.50 14.87 2.10
CA ALA A 158 19.90 13.63 2.54
C ALA A 158 20.44 12.43 1.73
N LYS A 159 20.66 11.31 2.41
CA LYS A 159 21.00 10.04 1.79
C LYS A 159 19.73 9.26 1.48
N VAL A 160 19.62 8.84 0.24
CA VAL A 160 18.48 8.05 -0.22
C VAL A 160 18.96 6.64 -0.55
N VAL A 161 18.35 5.64 0.08
CA VAL A 161 18.66 4.24 -0.18
C VAL A 161 17.40 3.46 -0.53
N SER A 162 17.56 2.42 -1.35
CA SER A 162 16.46 1.55 -1.74
C SER A 162 16.79 0.09 -1.41
N VAL A 163 15.86 -0.58 -0.74
CA VAL A 163 15.88 -2.03 -0.48
C VAL A 163 14.79 -2.65 -1.35
N ASN A 164 15.19 -3.44 -2.35
CA ASN A 164 14.22 -4.01 -3.29
C ASN A 164 14.80 -5.28 -3.95
N THR A 165 13.93 -6.08 -4.53
CA THR A 165 14.31 -7.27 -5.32
C THR A 165 14.83 -6.91 -6.71
N TYR A 166 14.54 -5.71 -7.18
CA TYR A 166 14.88 -5.20 -8.51
C TYR A 166 15.39 -3.76 -8.41
N ILE A 167 16.43 -3.45 -9.16
CA ILE A 167 16.93 -2.07 -9.31
C ILE A 167 15.99 -1.33 -10.26
N GLU A 168 15.08 -0.57 -9.72
CA GLU A 168 14.07 0.18 -10.47
C GLU A 168 14.73 1.34 -11.21
N PRO A 169 14.67 1.39 -12.56
CA PRO A 169 15.31 2.46 -13.33
C PRO A 169 14.84 3.86 -12.94
N GLY A 170 13.54 4.01 -12.61
CA GLY A 170 12.98 5.27 -12.14
C GLY A 170 13.52 5.71 -10.78
N MET A 171 13.91 4.76 -9.91
CA MET A 171 14.56 5.06 -8.63
C MET A 171 16.05 5.32 -8.78
N GLU A 172 16.68 4.82 -9.82
CA GLU A 172 18.08 5.15 -10.14
C GLU A 172 18.18 6.58 -10.66
N ARG A 173 17.45 6.88 -11.74
CA ARG A 173 17.44 8.20 -12.37
C ARG A 173 16.04 8.51 -12.92
N TYR A 174 15.51 9.66 -12.56
CA TYR A 174 14.17 10.07 -12.95
C TYR A 174 14.12 11.48 -13.51
N TRP A 175 13.22 11.69 -14.45
CA TRP A 175 12.87 13.00 -14.97
C TRP A 175 11.75 13.62 -14.12
N ILE A 176 12.07 14.71 -13.42
CA ILE A 176 11.11 15.43 -12.57
C ILE A 176 10.58 16.63 -13.37
N PRO A 177 9.32 16.59 -13.83
CA PRO A 177 8.80 17.61 -14.79
C PRO A 177 8.86 19.04 -14.27
N SER A 178 8.72 19.24 -12.96
CA SER A 178 8.74 20.57 -12.32
C SER A 178 10.13 21.16 -12.13
N ILE A 179 11.19 20.40 -12.44
CA ILE A 179 12.59 20.81 -12.26
C ILE A 179 13.27 20.89 -13.63
N PRO A 180 13.56 22.11 -14.17
CA PRO A 180 14.13 22.25 -15.51
C PRO A 180 15.44 21.50 -15.74
N GLU A 181 16.35 21.51 -14.76
CA GLU A 181 17.61 20.77 -14.84
C GLU A 181 17.39 19.25 -14.91
N SER A 182 16.41 18.74 -14.16
CA SER A 182 16.03 17.35 -14.20
C SER A 182 15.40 16.94 -15.53
N ALA A 183 14.71 17.88 -16.20
CA ALA A 183 14.14 17.65 -17.52
C ALA A 183 15.21 17.36 -18.59
N VAL A 184 16.41 17.93 -18.44
CA VAL A 184 17.51 17.77 -19.39
C VAL A 184 18.45 16.64 -19.02
N PHE A 185 18.84 16.55 -17.74
CA PHE A 185 19.89 15.64 -17.27
C PHE A 185 19.38 14.46 -16.44
N GLY A 186 18.11 14.48 -16.03
CA GLY A 186 17.57 13.57 -15.04
C GLY A 186 18.15 13.83 -13.63
N THR A 187 17.44 13.39 -12.62
CA THR A 187 17.89 13.44 -11.22
C THR A 187 18.21 12.02 -10.76
N ARG A 188 19.39 11.79 -10.22
CA ARG A 188 19.71 10.55 -9.50
C ARG A 188 18.95 10.59 -8.18
N LEU A 189 18.06 9.61 -7.98
CA LEU A 189 17.20 9.57 -6.80
C LEU A 189 17.77 8.71 -5.67
N THR A 190 18.54 7.67 -5.96
CA THR A 190 19.04 6.72 -4.97
C THR A 190 20.57 6.72 -4.94
N ASP A 191 21.13 6.90 -3.74
CA ASP A 191 22.59 6.81 -3.53
C ASP A 191 23.07 5.34 -3.56
N ARG A 192 22.29 4.44 -2.93
CA ARG A 192 22.63 3.01 -2.87
C ARG A 192 21.40 2.13 -2.92
N PHE A 193 21.51 1.05 -3.70
CA PHE A 193 20.55 -0.04 -3.73
C PHE A 193 21.07 -1.22 -2.90
N TYR A 194 20.19 -1.79 -2.08
CA TYR A 194 20.35 -3.07 -1.41
C TYR A 194 19.41 -4.06 -2.07
N GLN A 195 19.96 -4.97 -2.85
CA GLN A 195 19.17 -5.97 -3.56
C GLN A 195 18.98 -7.19 -2.67
N ILE A 196 17.72 -7.64 -2.57
CA ILE A 196 17.32 -8.78 -1.74
C ILE A 196 16.50 -9.77 -2.57
N ASN A 197 16.34 -10.99 -2.08
CA ASN A 197 15.43 -11.97 -2.66
C ASN A 197 13.97 -11.59 -2.37
N THR A 198 13.05 -12.01 -3.25
CA THR A 198 11.62 -11.89 -2.98
C THR A 198 11.25 -12.61 -1.69
N GLY A 199 10.64 -11.89 -0.73
CA GLY A 199 10.32 -12.42 0.60
C GLY A 199 11.46 -12.34 1.61
N GLY A 200 12.62 -11.79 1.23
CA GLY A 200 13.78 -11.63 2.10
C GLY A 200 13.79 -10.38 2.98
N ASP A 201 12.75 -9.57 2.93
CA ASP A 201 12.67 -8.25 3.60
C ASP A 201 12.87 -8.36 5.11
N ALA A 202 12.11 -9.22 5.79
CA ALA A 202 12.21 -9.39 7.24
C ALA A 202 13.61 -9.84 7.69
N ALA A 203 14.23 -10.75 6.95
CA ALA A 203 15.58 -11.24 7.25
C ALA A 203 16.63 -10.14 7.06
N PHE A 204 16.57 -9.41 5.95
CA PHE A 204 17.48 -8.29 5.69
C PHE A 204 17.36 -7.21 6.77
N LEU A 205 16.15 -6.78 7.10
CA LEU A 205 15.90 -5.75 8.11
C LEU A 205 16.24 -6.23 9.52
N SER A 206 16.07 -7.53 9.81
CA SER A 206 16.53 -8.13 11.06
C SER A 206 18.06 -8.07 11.19
N GLY A 207 18.80 -8.32 10.12
CA GLY A 207 20.25 -8.15 10.09
C GLY A 207 20.69 -6.69 10.29
N VAL A 208 19.97 -5.74 9.68
CA VAL A 208 20.17 -4.30 9.90
C VAL A 208 19.99 -3.96 11.40
N LEU A 209 18.90 -4.42 12.00
CA LEU A 209 18.59 -4.15 13.41
C LEU A 209 19.58 -4.88 14.36
N LYS A 210 19.97 -6.12 14.02
CA LYS A 210 21.00 -6.86 14.77
C LYS A 210 22.31 -6.08 14.83
N HIS A 211 22.74 -5.47 13.73
CA HIS A 211 23.93 -4.61 13.71
C HIS A 211 23.77 -3.37 14.60
N ILE A 212 22.62 -2.69 14.51
CA ILE A 212 22.33 -1.51 15.34
C ILE A 212 22.44 -1.85 16.83
N LEU A 213 21.76 -2.91 17.26
CA LEU A 213 21.73 -3.29 18.67
C LEU A 213 23.07 -3.86 19.18
N HIS A 214 23.81 -4.59 18.32
CA HIS A 214 25.12 -5.15 18.69
C HIS A 214 26.20 -4.08 18.91
N ASN A 215 26.09 -2.98 18.17
CA ASN A 215 27.07 -1.89 18.24
C ASN A 215 26.63 -0.71 19.13
N GLY A 216 25.54 -0.84 19.89
CA GLY A 216 25.05 0.21 20.78
C GLY A 216 24.62 1.48 20.05
N LEU A 217 24.11 1.33 18.83
CA LEU A 217 23.68 2.45 17.99
C LEU A 217 22.18 2.80 18.17
N GLU A 218 21.47 2.09 19.04
CA GLU A 218 20.09 2.36 19.40
C GLU A 218 19.94 3.65 20.23
N ASP A 219 18.76 4.26 20.15
CA ASP A 219 18.38 5.37 21.03
C ASP A 219 17.82 4.84 22.35
N SER A 220 18.72 4.57 23.30
CA SER A 220 18.36 3.97 24.58
C SER A 220 17.40 4.86 25.39
N ALA A 221 17.46 6.19 25.24
CA ALA A 221 16.56 7.11 25.93
C ALA A 221 15.14 7.00 25.38
N PHE A 222 14.99 6.97 24.06
CA PHE A 222 13.69 6.76 23.41
C PHE A 222 13.11 5.40 23.75
N ILE A 223 13.91 4.35 23.69
CA ILE A 223 13.51 2.99 24.03
C ILE A 223 12.95 2.93 25.45
N ALA A 224 13.69 3.44 26.42
CA ALA A 224 13.30 3.40 27.82
C ALA A 224 12.00 4.18 28.11
N ALA A 225 11.75 5.27 27.36
CA ALA A 225 10.58 6.12 27.57
C ALA A 225 9.32 5.68 26.80
N HIS A 226 9.50 5.02 25.64
CA HIS A 226 8.42 4.89 24.66
C HIS A 226 8.20 3.48 24.12
N THR A 227 9.01 2.49 24.49
CA THR A 227 8.90 1.14 23.94
C THR A 227 8.85 0.05 25.01
N SER A 228 8.48 -1.15 24.58
CA SER A 228 8.56 -2.39 25.39
C SER A 228 8.96 -3.54 24.48
N GLY A 229 9.45 -4.66 25.08
CA GLY A 229 9.79 -5.88 24.35
C GLY A 229 11.18 -5.89 23.71
N LEU A 230 12.08 -4.97 24.09
CA LEU A 230 13.44 -4.93 23.53
C LEU A 230 14.24 -6.20 23.85
N GLU A 231 14.14 -6.73 25.07
CA GLU A 231 14.95 -7.88 25.48
C GLU A 231 14.55 -9.16 24.74
N GLU A 232 13.25 -9.36 24.52
CA GLU A 232 12.74 -10.47 23.71
C GLU A 232 13.17 -10.35 22.24
N LEU A 233 13.14 -9.13 21.69
CA LEU A 233 13.59 -8.85 20.34
C LEU A 233 15.11 -9.08 20.20
N ARG A 234 15.90 -8.61 21.17
CA ARG A 234 17.35 -8.81 21.23
C ARG A 234 17.69 -10.29 21.26
N ALA A 235 17.06 -11.06 22.16
CA ALA A 235 17.26 -12.49 22.26
C ALA A 235 16.92 -13.25 20.96
N SER A 236 15.84 -12.87 20.31
CA SER A 236 15.45 -13.44 19.01
C SER A 236 16.48 -13.15 17.92
N LEU A 237 16.99 -11.91 17.85
CA LEU A 237 18.01 -11.53 16.88
C LEU A 237 19.35 -12.21 17.14
N GLU A 238 19.74 -12.38 18.42
CA GLU A 238 20.97 -13.08 18.79
C GLU A 238 20.91 -14.58 18.45
N ALA A 239 19.77 -15.19 18.62
CA ALA A 239 19.55 -16.60 18.26
C ALA A 239 19.60 -16.86 16.74
N THR A 240 19.42 -15.83 15.91
CA THR A 240 19.46 -15.95 14.45
C THR A 240 20.87 -15.66 13.93
N THR A 241 21.51 -16.63 13.27
CA THR A 241 22.87 -16.47 12.76
C THR A 241 22.93 -15.58 11.51
N TRP A 242 24.10 -15.02 11.23
CA TRP A 242 24.30 -14.22 10.01
C TRP A 242 24.10 -15.04 8.73
N GLU A 243 24.57 -16.30 8.72
CA GLU A 243 24.38 -17.23 7.62
C GLU A 243 22.90 -17.48 7.31
N THR A 244 22.08 -17.58 8.36
CA THR A 244 20.63 -17.70 8.20
C THR A 244 20.03 -16.45 7.58
N LEU A 245 20.44 -15.27 8.06
CA LEU A 245 19.96 -13.99 7.53
C LEU A 245 20.39 -13.77 6.08
N GLU A 246 21.63 -14.13 5.72
CA GLU A 246 22.14 -14.08 4.34
C GLU A 246 21.35 -15.02 3.42
N ALA A 247 21.16 -16.27 3.85
CA ALA A 247 20.43 -17.27 3.06
C ALA A 247 18.97 -16.87 2.82
N GLN A 248 18.29 -16.29 3.82
CA GLN A 248 16.90 -15.87 3.71
C GLN A 248 16.73 -14.56 2.95
N SER A 249 17.62 -13.59 3.17
CA SER A 249 17.53 -12.29 2.53
C SER A 249 18.06 -12.28 1.10
N GLY A 250 19.00 -13.16 0.78
CA GLY A 250 19.76 -13.12 -0.48
C GLY A 250 20.76 -11.96 -0.55
N SER A 251 21.05 -11.32 0.58
CA SER A 251 22.00 -10.23 0.70
C SER A 251 23.11 -10.60 1.70
N THR A 252 24.23 -9.92 1.63
CA THR A 252 25.37 -10.23 2.50
C THR A 252 25.23 -9.58 3.89
N GLN A 253 25.89 -10.19 4.88
CA GLN A 253 26.06 -9.58 6.22
C GLN A 253 26.62 -8.16 6.10
N LEU A 254 27.59 -7.93 5.24
CA LEU A 254 28.21 -6.61 5.05
C LEU A 254 27.20 -5.57 4.57
N GLU A 255 26.26 -5.92 3.68
CA GLU A 255 25.23 -5.01 3.19
C GLU A 255 24.23 -4.66 4.30
N MET A 256 23.80 -5.64 5.10
CA MET A 256 22.96 -5.42 6.27
C MET A 256 23.65 -4.51 7.29
N GLN A 257 24.93 -4.75 7.58
CA GLN A 257 25.75 -3.94 8.48
C GLN A 257 25.93 -2.51 7.94
N ASN A 258 26.15 -2.33 6.65
CA ASN A 258 26.30 -1.01 6.02
C ASN A 258 25.03 -0.15 6.17
N LEU A 259 23.84 -0.74 5.95
CA LEU A 259 22.58 -0.01 6.17
C LEU A 259 22.36 0.22 7.66
N GLY A 260 22.68 -0.75 8.53
CA GLY A 260 22.62 -0.60 9.98
C GLY A 260 23.49 0.52 10.49
N GLN A 261 24.72 0.65 9.99
CA GLN A 261 25.63 1.73 10.34
C GLN A 261 25.09 3.09 9.86
N LEU A 262 24.63 3.19 8.62
CA LEU A 262 24.03 4.41 8.08
C LEU A 262 22.87 4.90 8.94
N LEU A 263 21.95 3.99 9.31
CA LEU A 263 20.81 4.33 10.17
C LEU A 263 21.23 4.60 11.62
N GLY A 264 22.26 3.90 12.10
CA GLY A 264 22.82 4.11 13.43
C GLY A 264 23.47 5.50 13.62
N GLU A 265 24.07 6.04 12.59
CA GLU A 265 24.71 7.38 12.59
C GLU A 265 23.73 8.51 12.27
N ALA A 266 22.60 8.22 11.62
CA ALA A 266 21.61 9.20 11.22
C ALA A 266 20.93 9.81 12.46
N LYS A 267 20.77 11.14 12.47
CA LYS A 267 19.97 11.83 13.49
C LYS A 267 18.48 11.76 13.20
N SER A 268 18.12 11.68 11.92
CA SER A 268 16.74 11.59 11.48
C SER A 268 16.61 10.64 10.28
N ALA A 269 15.52 9.88 10.22
CA ALA A 269 15.23 9.05 9.06
C ALA A 269 13.74 8.87 8.85
N VAL A 270 13.33 8.75 7.58
CA VAL A 270 12.00 8.30 7.18
C VAL A 270 12.11 6.96 6.49
N LEU A 271 11.36 5.97 7.02
CA LEU A 271 11.26 4.64 6.44
C LEU A 271 9.96 4.57 5.62
N VAL A 272 10.11 4.43 4.31
CA VAL A 272 9.01 4.42 3.33
C VAL A 272 8.87 3.04 2.75
N TRP A 273 7.67 2.47 2.77
CA TRP A 273 7.44 1.16 2.14
C TRP A 273 6.13 1.12 1.34
N SER A 274 6.10 0.24 0.36
CA SER A 274 4.94 0.00 -0.51
C SER A 274 4.55 -1.47 -0.52
N MET A 275 3.79 -1.86 -1.52
CA MET A 275 3.23 -3.20 -1.70
C MET A 275 4.27 -4.30 -1.90
N GLY A 276 5.49 -3.98 -2.30
CA GLY A 276 6.59 -4.93 -2.34
C GLY A 276 6.90 -5.56 -0.98
N VAL A 277 6.59 -4.84 0.11
CA VAL A 277 6.71 -5.33 1.48
C VAL A 277 5.47 -6.10 1.95
N THR A 278 4.28 -5.63 1.56
CA THR A 278 3.01 -6.08 2.18
C THR A 278 2.32 -7.22 1.46
N GLN A 279 2.54 -7.39 0.15
CA GLN A 279 1.88 -8.43 -0.64
C GLN A 279 2.61 -9.78 -0.58
N HIS A 280 2.89 -10.24 0.64
CA HIS A 280 3.53 -11.51 0.97
C HIS A 280 2.77 -12.23 2.08
N ALA A 281 2.95 -13.54 2.19
CA ALA A 281 2.45 -14.30 3.34
C ALA A 281 3.03 -13.79 4.67
N THR A 282 4.26 -13.24 4.65
CA THR A 282 4.99 -12.65 5.78
C THR A 282 4.92 -11.13 5.80
N GLY A 283 3.91 -10.52 5.15
CA GLY A 283 3.81 -9.06 5.02
C GLY A 283 3.75 -8.32 6.37
N GLU A 284 3.13 -8.90 7.39
CA GLU A 284 3.12 -8.34 8.74
C GLU A 284 4.50 -8.37 9.39
N ASP A 285 5.26 -9.46 9.24
CA ASP A 285 6.62 -9.57 9.78
C ASP A 285 7.57 -8.57 9.12
N ASN A 286 7.43 -8.38 7.81
CA ASN A 286 8.18 -7.38 7.07
C ASN A 286 7.92 -5.96 7.62
N VAL A 287 6.65 -5.59 7.82
CA VAL A 287 6.29 -4.28 8.39
C VAL A 287 6.76 -4.17 9.84
N ARG A 288 6.65 -5.23 10.64
CA ARG A 288 7.12 -5.27 12.03
C ARG A 288 8.63 -5.03 12.11
N ALA A 289 9.41 -5.61 11.20
CA ALA A 289 10.85 -5.37 11.12
C ALA A 289 11.18 -3.89 10.84
N ILE A 290 10.41 -3.22 9.97
CA ILE A 290 10.54 -1.77 9.72
C ILE A 290 10.24 -0.96 10.98
N VAL A 291 9.12 -1.28 11.66
CA VAL A 291 8.71 -0.59 12.89
C VAL A 291 9.75 -0.79 14.00
N ASN A 292 10.32 -1.98 14.12
CA ASN A 292 11.36 -2.29 15.12
C ASN A 292 12.61 -1.42 14.90
N ILE A 293 13.07 -1.23 13.68
CA ILE A 293 14.20 -0.33 13.38
C ILE A 293 13.86 1.11 13.77
N ALA A 294 12.68 1.59 13.38
CA ALA A 294 12.25 2.95 13.71
C ALA A 294 12.14 3.18 15.22
N SER A 295 11.60 2.19 15.95
CA SER A 295 11.47 2.24 17.40
C SER A 295 12.83 2.19 18.10
N ALA A 296 13.74 1.32 17.65
CA ALA A 296 15.08 1.23 18.20
C ALA A 296 15.90 2.52 18.01
N ARG A 297 15.62 3.28 16.94
CA ARG A 297 16.32 4.53 16.62
C ARG A 297 15.57 5.80 16.99
N GLY A 298 14.36 5.69 17.56
CA GLY A 298 13.52 6.84 17.86
C GLY A 298 13.12 7.65 16.61
N PHE A 299 12.94 6.99 15.46
CA PHE A 299 12.53 7.64 14.19
C PHE A 299 11.02 7.81 14.09
N VAL A 300 10.36 8.12 15.19
CA VAL A 300 8.92 8.35 15.27
C VAL A 300 8.64 9.55 16.17
N GLY A 301 7.66 10.38 15.80
CA GLY A 301 7.15 11.47 16.65
C GLY A 301 8.02 12.73 16.71
N ARG A 302 8.94 12.91 15.80
CA ARG A 302 9.77 14.13 15.69
C ARG A 302 10.01 14.53 14.24
N GLU A 303 10.34 15.79 14.01
CA GLU A 303 10.61 16.37 12.70
C GLU A 303 11.71 15.59 11.96
N GLY A 304 11.52 15.39 10.66
CA GLY A 304 12.44 14.63 9.81
C GLY A 304 12.46 13.12 10.06
N CYS A 305 11.56 12.61 10.90
CA CYS A 305 11.47 11.20 11.24
C CYS A 305 10.07 10.66 10.97
N GLY A 306 9.99 9.40 10.54
CA GLY A 306 8.68 8.79 10.40
C GLY A 306 8.64 7.44 9.73
N LEU A 307 7.47 6.85 9.88
CA LEU A 307 7.02 5.62 9.21
C LEU A 307 6.00 5.99 8.16
N MET A 308 6.27 5.69 6.90
CA MET A 308 5.40 6.04 5.79
C MET A 308 5.03 4.81 4.96
N SER A 309 3.88 4.23 5.25
CA SER A 309 3.25 3.24 4.37
C SER A 309 2.66 3.95 3.15
N ILE A 310 3.47 4.19 2.13
CA ILE A 310 3.05 4.97 0.96
C ILE A 310 2.07 4.18 0.10
N ARG A 311 0.84 4.68 -0.01
CA ARG A 311 -0.24 4.01 -0.73
C ARG A 311 -0.10 4.20 -2.24
N GLY A 312 -0.40 3.15 -3.01
CA GLY A 312 -0.40 3.23 -4.47
C GLY A 312 -1.69 3.85 -5.05
N HIS A 313 -2.83 3.61 -4.40
CA HIS A 313 -4.13 4.10 -4.83
C HIS A 313 -4.55 5.35 -4.05
N SER A 314 -5.02 6.37 -4.74
CA SER A 314 -5.36 7.68 -4.15
C SER A 314 -6.54 7.64 -3.16
N GLY A 315 -7.52 6.75 -3.36
CA GLY A 315 -8.72 6.66 -2.53
C GLY A 315 -8.72 5.48 -1.55
N VAL A 316 -7.64 4.70 -1.47
CA VAL A 316 -7.64 3.42 -0.75
C VAL A 316 -7.88 3.57 0.76
N GLN A 317 -7.28 4.56 1.39
CA GLN A 317 -7.44 4.79 2.82
C GLN A 317 -8.80 5.42 3.12
N GLY A 318 -9.18 6.45 2.38
CA GLY A 318 -10.49 7.08 2.52
C GLY A 318 -11.64 6.12 2.28
N GLY A 319 -11.51 5.20 1.32
CA GLY A 319 -12.52 4.15 1.07
C GLY A 319 -12.76 3.28 2.29
N ALA A 320 -11.71 2.81 2.96
CA ALA A 320 -11.83 2.04 4.20
C ALA A 320 -12.42 2.88 5.34
N GLU A 321 -11.97 4.13 5.53
CA GLU A 321 -12.48 5.03 6.55
C GLU A 321 -13.95 5.41 6.35
N MET A 322 -14.42 5.45 5.10
CA MET A 322 -15.83 5.68 4.77
C MET A 322 -16.70 4.42 4.96
N GLY A 323 -16.14 3.29 5.35
CA GLY A 323 -16.86 2.04 5.61
C GLY A 323 -17.07 1.17 4.39
N ALA A 324 -16.36 1.41 3.29
CA ALA A 324 -16.28 0.50 2.14
C ALA A 324 -15.31 -0.65 2.43
N ASP A 325 -15.53 -1.33 3.53
CA ASP A 325 -14.70 -2.40 4.10
C ASP A 325 -15.58 -3.38 4.87
N SER A 326 -15.31 -4.67 4.79
CA SER A 326 -16.12 -5.70 5.46
C SER A 326 -15.93 -5.72 6.98
N SER A 327 -14.81 -5.20 7.47
CA SER A 327 -14.46 -5.17 8.90
C SER A 327 -14.72 -3.82 9.57
N ALA A 328 -15.11 -2.79 8.81
CA ALA A 328 -15.30 -1.45 9.33
C ALA A 328 -16.59 -0.78 8.84
N LEU A 329 -17.24 -0.07 9.74
CA LEU A 329 -18.27 0.93 9.46
C LEU A 329 -17.63 2.32 9.25
N PRO A 330 -18.35 3.31 8.73
CA PRO A 330 -17.85 4.68 8.60
C PRO A 330 -17.14 5.18 9.86
N SER A 331 -16.07 5.94 9.68
CA SER A 331 -15.14 6.42 10.71
C SER A 331 -14.29 5.31 11.35
N GLY A 332 -14.08 4.20 10.64
CA GLY A 332 -13.26 3.09 11.12
C GLY A 332 -13.83 2.35 12.33
N LYS A 333 -15.14 2.49 12.60
CA LYS A 333 -15.81 1.77 13.69
C LYS A 333 -15.89 0.29 13.38
N ALA A 334 -15.67 -0.55 14.37
CA ALA A 334 -15.81 -2.00 14.23
C ALA A 334 -17.25 -2.38 13.84
N VAL A 335 -17.40 -3.40 13.00
CA VAL A 335 -18.69 -4.01 12.68
C VAL A 335 -19.13 -4.84 13.88
N ASN A 336 -20.11 -4.34 14.64
CA ASN A 336 -20.74 -5.01 15.77
C ASN A 336 -22.14 -4.42 16.02
N GLU A 337 -22.93 -5.07 16.87
CA GLU A 337 -24.31 -4.68 17.15
C GLU A 337 -24.43 -3.23 17.67
N GLN A 338 -23.55 -2.80 18.56
CA GLN A 338 -23.60 -1.45 19.12
C GLN A 338 -23.38 -0.36 18.05
N ASN A 339 -22.36 -0.51 17.23
CA ASN A 339 -22.06 0.44 16.16
C ASN A 339 -23.08 0.38 15.02
N ALA A 340 -23.59 -0.82 14.72
CA ALA A 340 -24.66 -1.00 13.74
C ALA A 340 -25.94 -0.26 14.19
N ALA A 341 -26.35 -0.41 15.46
CA ALA A 341 -27.52 0.28 16.01
C ALA A 341 -27.39 1.82 15.97
N LEU A 342 -26.18 2.37 16.24
CA LEU A 342 -25.93 3.80 16.09
C LEU A 342 -26.10 4.28 14.65
N LEU A 343 -25.61 3.49 13.69
CA LEU A 343 -25.69 3.82 12.28
C LEU A 343 -27.12 3.65 11.75
N GLU A 344 -27.85 2.63 12.21
CA GLU A 344 -29.27 2.42 11.94
C GLU A 344 -30.13 3.61 12.36
N ALA A 345 -29.90 4.12 13.58
CA ALA A 345 -30.60 5.32 14.07
C ALA A 345 -30.34 6.55 13.18
N GLN A 346 -29.13 6.66 12.60
CA GLN A 346 -28.76 7.73 11.68
C GLN A 346 -29.35 7.56 10.28
N TYR A 347 -29.38 6.32 9.77
CA TYR A 347 -29.74 6.02 8.37
C TYR A 347 -31.22 5.73 8.19
N GLY A 348 -31.92 5.26 9.23
CA GLY A 348 -33.33 4.93 9.20
C GLY A 348 -33.64 3.56 8.57
N PHE A 349 -32.66 2.66 8.49
CA PHE A 349 -32.85 1.28 8.04
C PHE A 349 -31.87 0.34 8.76
N PRO A 350 -32.19 -0.99 8.85
CA PRO A 350 -31.35 -1.97 9.52
C PRO A 350 -29.93 -2.05 8.91
N ILE A 351 -28.92 -2.17 9.78
CA ILE A 351 -27.51 -2.28 9.39
C ILE A 351 -27.00 -3.68 9.77
N PRO A 352 -26.42 -4.47 8.84
CA PRO A 352 -25.79 -5.73 9.19
C PRO A 352 -24.70 -5.54 10.23
N SER A 353 -24.73 -6.33 11.31
CA SER A 353 -23.82 -6.26 12.46
C SER A 353 -22.66 -7.26 12.40
N SER A 354 -22.68 -8.17 11.43
CA SER A 354 -21.59 -9.09 11.11
C SER A 354 -21.37 -9.14 9.60
N ALA A 355 -20.11 -9.42 9.18
CA ALA A 355 -19.83 -9.92 7.85
C ALA A 355 -19.96 -11.45 7.93
N ASP A 356 -20.85 -12.03 7.14
CA ASP A 356 -21.02 -13.48 7.07
C ASP A 356 -19.91 -14.15 6.26
#